data_579c4a1ef0b4a72a383b6bcc2efc451f
#
_entry.id   579c4a1ef0b4a72a383b6bcc2efc451f
#
_cell.length_a   1.000
_cell.length_b   1.000
_cell.length_c   1.000
_cell.angle_alpha   90.00
_cell.angle_beta   90.00
_cell.angle_gamma   90.00
#
_symmetry.space_group_name_H-M   'P 1'
#
loop_
_entity.id
_entity.type
_entity.pdbx_description
1 polymer ?
#
loop_
_entity_poly.entity_id
_entity_poly.type
_entity_poly.pdbx_seq_one_letter_code
_entity_poly.pdbx_strand_id
1 'polypeptide(L)'
;MDPLVKMQPDLAFDESLEKIFKFISEKKYFKARDELLKHNEADIAEMFEEMLDDRDILESTIVIYRLLPKDVSVEVFSYLPSDDQLKIVEGITDAELSYIVEQLDFDDKIDILEELPANLVD
;
A
#
# COMPACT_ATOMS: atom_id res chain seq x y z
N MET A 1 -34.08 5.63 -5.30
CA MET A 1 -32.67 5.79 -5.42
C MET A 1 -32.06 4.78 -6.38
N ASP A 2 -31.35 5.27 -7.27
CA ASP A 2 -30.76 4.45 -8.30
C ASP A 2 -29.67 3.53 -7.72
N PRO A 3 -29.72 2.23 -7.99
CA PRO A 3 -28.66 1.32 -7.56
C PRO A 3 -27.28 1.77 -8.04
N LEU A 4 -27.22 2.48 -9.15
CA LEU A 4 -25.95 2.98 -9.68
C LEU A 4 -25.23 3.90 -8.71
N VAL A 5 -26.00 4.64 -7.91
CA VAL A 5 -25.40 5.54 -6.92
C VAL A 5 -24.64 4.76 -5.87
N LYS A 6 -25.17 3.61 -5.47
CA LYS A 6 -24.50 2.77 -4.49
C LYS A 6 -23.23 2.13 -5.05
N MET A 7 -23.19 1.93 -6.35
CA MET A 7 -22.05 1.30 -7.00
C MET A 7 -20.94 2.28 -7.35
N GLN A 8 -21.21 3.57 -7.26
CA GLN A 8 -20.22 4.57 -7.62
C GLN A 8 -18.90 4.48 -6.85
N PRO A 9 -18.91 4.21 -5.53
CA PRO A 9 -17.63 4.03 -4.82
C PRO A 9 -16.81 2.89 -5.39
N ASP A 10 -17.46 1.76 -5.69
CA ASP A 10 -16.76 0.61 -6.26
C ASP A 10 -16.25 0.93 -7.66
N LEU A 11 -17.07 1.62 -8.45
CA LEU A 11 -16.69 2.01 -9.79
C LEU A 11 -15.54 3.01 -9.76
N ALA A 12 -15.58 3.96 -8.83
CA ALA A 12 -14.48 4.91 -8.67
C ALA A 12 -13.18 4.21 -8.26
N PHE A 13 -13.28 3.19 -7.42
CA PHE A 13 -12.13 2.38 -7.03
C PHE A 13 -11.53 1.69 -8.25
N ASP A 14 -12.36 1.03 -9.03
CA ASP A 14 -11.90 0.31 -10.21
C ASP A 14 -11.29 1.24 -11.25
N GLU A 15 -11.90 2.38 -11.48
CA GLU A 15 -11.39 3.36 -12.42
C GLU A 15 -10.05 3.93 -11.97
N SER A 16 -9.92 4.22 -10.67
CA SER A 16 -8.65 4.69 -10.12
C SER A 16 -7.57 3.64 -10.26
N LEU A 17 -7.90 2.39 -9.97
CA LEU A 17 -6.95 1.30 -10.06
C LEU A 17 -6.44 1.13 -11.49
N GLU A 18 -7.34 1.22 -12.47
CA GLU A 18 -6.94 1.16 -13.88
C GLU A 18 -5.99 2.29 -14.25
N LYS A 19 -6.28 3.50 -13.76
CA LYS A 19 -5.41 4.66 -14.00
C LYS A 19 -4.04 4.45 -13.37
N ILE A 20 -4.01 3.88 -12.16
CA ILE A 20 -2.77 3.62 -11.45
C ILE A 20 -1.92 2.63 -12.24
N PHE A 21 -2.51 1.54 -12.71
CA PHE A 21 -1.78 0.57 -13.50
C PHE A 21 -1.24 1.19 -14.79
N LYS A 22 -2.02 2.06 -15.42
CA LYS A 22 -1.58 2.77 -16.62
C LYS A 22 -0.40 3.69 -16.30
N PHE A 23 -0.49 4.45 -15.20
CA PHE A 23 0.62 5.32 -14.81
C PHE A 23 1.89 4.52 -14.52
N ILE A 24 1.74 3.35 -13.90
CA ILE A 24 2.88 2.48 -13.64
C ILE A 24 3.53 2.03 -14.94
N SER A 25 2.73 1.64 -15.92
CA SER A 25 3.25 1.20 -17.21
C SER A 25 3.98 2.33 -17.93
N GLU A 26 3.61 3.57 -17.66
CA GLU A 26 4.25 4.76 -18.24
C GLU A 26 5.35 5.33 -17.34
N LYS A 27 5.61 4.68 -16.19
CA LYS A 27 6.60 5.09 -15.21
C LYS A 27 6.30 6.47 -14.60
N LYS A 28 5.02 6.78 -14.50
CA LYS A 28 4.54 8.04 -13.91
C LYS A 28 4.14 7.81 -12.45
N TYR A 29 5.13 7.52 -11.61
CA TYR A 29 4.89 7.08 -10.24
C TYR A 29 4.27 8.15 -9.35
N PHE A 30 4.64 9.41 -9.55
CA PHE A 30 4.03 10.49 -8.77
C PHE A 30 2.54 10.65 -9.09
N LYS A 31 2.17 10.44 -10.35
CA LYS A 31 0.76 10.50 -10.74
C LYS A 31 -0.01 9.33 -10.16
N ALA A 32 0.61 8.15 -10.12
CA ALA A 32 -0.01 6.99 -9.49
C ALA A 32 -0.24 7.26 -8.00
N ARG A 33 0.76 7.82 -7.32
CA ARG A 33 0.61 8.20 -5.91
C ARG A 33 -0.54 9.20 -5.72
N ASP A 34 -0.58 10.22 -6.54
CA ASP A 34 -1.61 11.25 -6.43
C ASP A 34 -3.01 10.66 -6.60
N GLU A 35 -3.14 9.69 -7.50
CA GLU A 35 -4.42 9.02 -7.70
C GLU A 35 -4.80 8.20 -6.46
N LEU A 36 -3.83 7.51 -5.86
CA LEU A 36 -4.06 6.77 -4.62
C LEU A 36 -4.54 7.70 -3.51
N LEU A 37 -3.91 8.86 -3.39
CA LEU A 37 -4.21 9.79 -2.30
C LEU A 37 -5.59 10.43 -2.38
N LYS A 38 -6.34 10.16 -3.44
CA LYS A 38 -7.73 10.59 -3.53
C LYS A 38 -8.66 9.72 -2.68
N HIS A 39 -8.15 8.61 -2.17
CA HIS A 39 -8.95 7.63 -1.41
C HIS A 39 -8.51 7.59 0.04
N ASN A 40 -9.35 7.00 0.90
CA ASN A 40 -8.98 6.83 2.30
C ASN A 40 -7.97 5.68 2.44
N GLU A 41 -7.35 5.58 3.60
CA GLU A 41 -6.25 4.63 3.80
C GLU A 41 -6.69 3.17 3.64
N ALA A 42 -7.90 2.83 4.04
CA ALA A 42 -8.40 1.47 3.87
C ALA A 42 -8.53 1.11 2.39
N ASP A 43 -9.04 2.04 1.59
CA ASP A 43 -9.17 1.83 0.15
C ASP A 43 -7.80 1.79 -0.53
N ILE A 44 -6.88 2.64 -0.10
CA ILE A 44 -5.51 2.61 -0.61
C ILE A 44 -4.88 1.25 -0.34
N ALA A 45 -5.09 0.71 0.86
CA ALA A 45 -4.57 -0.61 1.20
C ALA A 45 -5.12 -1.68 0.26
N GLU A 46 -6.41 -1.64 -0.03
CA GLU A 46 -7.00 -2.59 -0.96
C GLU A 46 -6.39 -2.49 -2.35
N MET A 47 -6.12 -1.27 -2.80
CA MET A 47 -5.45 -1.06 -4.08
C MET A 47 -4.04 -1.63 -4.06
N PHE A 48 -3.31 -1.45 -2.96
CA PHE A 48 -1.98 -2.04 -2.84
C PHE A 48 -2.02 -3.55 -2.82
N GLU A 49 -3.07 -4.17 -2.24
CA GLU A 49 -3.19 -5.63 -2.30
C GLU A 49 -3.23 -6.11 -3.75
N GLU A 50 -3.99 -5.42 -4.59
CA GLU A 50 -4.05 -5.75 -6.00
C GLU A 50 -2.70 -5.52 -6.69
N MET A 51 -2.05 -4.41 -6.39
CA MET A 51 -0.78 -4.05 -7.00
C MET A 51 0.34 -4.99 -6.57
N LEU A 52 0.37 -5.36 -5.30
CA LEU A 52 1.41 -6.24 -4.75
C LEU A 52 1.25 -7.68 -5.25
N ASP A 53 0.07 -8.04 -5.70
CA ASP A 53 -0.19 -9.36 -6.24
C ASP A 53 0.35 -9.52 -7.66
N ASP A 54 0.66 -8.44 -8.32
CA ASP A 54 1.19 -8.44 -9.68
C ASP A 54 2.71 -8.36 -9.65
N ARG A 55 3.36 -9.48 -9.95
CA ARG A 55 4.82 -9.57 -9.88
C ARG A 55 5.52 -8.66 -10.88
N ASP A 56 4.89 -8.39 -11.99
CA ASP A 56 5.50 -7.59 -13.06
C ASP A 56 5.68 -6.14 -12.63
N ILE A 57 4.87 -5.66 -11.68
CA ILE A 57 4.95 -4.28 -11.22
C ILE A 57 5.32 -4.19 -9.74
N LEU A 58 5.83 -5.26 -9.16
CA LEU A 58 6.12 -5.27 -7.72
C LEU A 58 7.12 -4.18 -7.34
N GLU A 59 8.20 -4.03 -8.08
CA GLU A 59 9.20 -3.00 -7.80
C GLU A 59 8.59 -1.61 -7.88
N SER A 60 7.78 -1.37 -8.91
CA SER A 60 7.11 -0.08 -9.07
C SER A 60 6.15 0.19 -7.93
N THR A 61 5.45 -0.84 -7.49
CA THR A 61 4.52 -0.73 -6.37
C THR A 61 5.25 -0.30 -5.10
N ILE A 62 6.40 -0.90 -4.83
CA ILE A 62 7.21 -0.54 -3.66
C ILE A 62 7.67 0.92 -3.76
N VAL A 63 8.10 1.35 -4.94
CA VAL A 63 8.50 2.74 -5.16
C VAL A 63 7.34 3.69 -4.82
N ILE A 64 6.15 3.37 -5.31
CA ILE A 64 4.97 4.20 -5.06
C ILE A 64 4.64 4.22 -3.56
N TYR A 65 4.73 3.07 -2.90
CA TYR A 65 4.51 3.02 -1.46
C TYR A 65 5.44 3.98 -0.72
N ARG A 66 6.72 4.00 -1.11
CA ARG A 66 7.71 4.86 -0.50
C ARG A 66 7.45 6.35 -0.77
N LEU A 67 6.69 6.66 -1.81
CA LEU A 67 6.34 8.04 -2.13
C LEU A 67 5.15 8.56 -1.33
N LEU A 68 4.43 7.69 -0.63
CA LEU A 68 3.30 8.11 0.20
C LEU A 68 3.78 8.97 1.37
N PRO A 69 2.98 9.95 1.80
CA PRO A 69 3.27 10.64 3.06
C PRO A 69 3.40 9.61 4.19
N LYS A 70 4.29 9.85 5.12
CA LYS A 70 4.60 8.86 6.16
C LYS A 70 3.40 8.48 7.01
N ASP A 71 2.56 9.44 7.36
CA ASP A 71 1.37 9.14 8.14
C ASP A 71 0.39 8.26 7.37
N VAL A 72 0.28 8.49 6.06
CA VAL A 72 -0.57 7.66 5.20
C VAL A 72 0.02 6.26 5.06
N SER A 73 1.32 6.18 4.83
CA SER A 73 1.98 4.88 4.62
C SER A 73 1.83 3.97 5.84
N VAL A 74 1.92 4.53 7.05
CA VAL A 74 1.74 3.76 8.28
C VAL A 74 0.32 3.21 8.37
N GLU A 75 -0.68 4.05 8.10
CA GLU A 75 -2.07 3.63 8.14
C GLU A 75 -2.35 2.54 7.11
N VAL A 76 -1.87 2.74 5.89
CA VAL A 76 -2.05 1.75 4.82
C VAL A 76 -1.41 0.42 5.22
N PHE A 77 -0.21 0.48 5.76
CA PHE A 77 0.51 -0.73 6.18
C PHE A 77 -0.31 -1.54 7.19
N SER A 78 -0.92 -0.84 8.14
CA SER A 78 -1.69 -1.53 9.19
C SER A 78 -2.92 -2.25 8.65
N TYR A 79 -3.45 -1.83 7.52
CA TYR A 79 -4.60 -2.49 6.90
C TYR A 79 -4.22 -3.67 6.01
N LEU A 80 -2.95 -3.81 5.66
CA LEU A 80 -2.53 -4.86 4.74
C LEU A 80 -2.42 -6.23 5.43
N PRO A 81 -2.74 -7.32 4.69
CA PRO A 81 -2.45 -8.67 5.20
C PRO A 81 -0.96 -8.87 5.44
N SER A 82 -0.62 -9.82 6.30
CA SER A 82 0.77 -10.08 6.68
C SER A 82 1.71 -10.36 5.52
N ASP A 83 1.26 -11.14 4.55
CA ASP A 83 2.11 -11.46 3.40
C ASP A 83 2.38 -10.24 2.52
N ASP A 84 1.43 -9.32 2.43
CA ASP A 84 1.64 -8.06 1.72
C ASP A 84 2.57 -7.14 2.50
N GLN A 85 2.41 -7.12 3.82
CA GLN A 85 3.31 -6.36 4.68
C GLN A 85 4.75 -6.84 4.50
N LEU A 86 4.94 -8.14 4.41
CA LEU A 86 6.26 -8.72 4.21
C LEU A 86 6.86 -8.28 2.88
N LYS A 87 6.06 -8.26 1.82
CA LYS A 87 6.54 -7.79 0.52
C LYS A 87 7.05 -6.35 0.58
N ILE A 88 6.33 -5.50 1.30
CA ILE A 88 6.75 -4.12 1.46
C ILE A 88 8.03 -4.03 2.28
N VAL A 89 8.10 -4.76 3.38
CA VAL A 89 9.28 -4.75 4.25
C VAL A 89 10.53 -5.16 3.49
N GLU A 90 10.40 -6.13 2.61
CA GLU A 90 11.55 -6.59 1.82
C GLU A 90 12.01 -5.56 0.81
N GLY A 91 11.16 -4.60 0.49
CA GLY A 91 11.46 -3.59 -0.52
C GLY A 91 11.85 -2.21 0.02
N ILE A 92 11.80 -1.99 1.33
CA ILE A 92 12.11 -0.69 1.91
C ILE A 92 13.35 -0.76 2.78
N THR A 93 13.87 0.41 3.15
CA THR A 93 15.06 0.47 4.00
C THR A 93 14.73 0.17 5.46
N ASP A 94 15.73 -0.23 6.22
CA ASP A 94 15.57 -0.50 7.65
C ASP A 94 15.07 0.73 8.40
N ALA A 95 15.54 1.91 8.02
CA ALA A 95 15.10 3.15 8.68
C ALA A 95 13.62 3.40 8.47
N GLU A 96 13.14 3.17 7.25
CA GLU A 96 11.73 3.33 6.93
C GLU A 96 10.89 2.31 7.69
N LEU A 97 11.38 1.09 7.78
CA LEU A 97 10.70 0.03 8.52
C LEU A 97 10.59 0.38 10.00
N SER A 98 11.68 0.86 10.60
CA SER A 98 11.67 1.25 12.01
C SER A 98 10.63 2.32 12.28
N TYR A 99 10.53 3.30 11.39
CA TYR A 99 9.54 4.36 11.54
C TYR A 99 8.11 3.77 11.54
N ILE A 100 7.83 2.87 10.59
CA ILE A 100 6.51 2.26 10.48
C ILE A 100 6.17 1.47 11.74
N VAL A 101 7.10 0.66 12.21
CA VAL A 101 6.89 -0.18 13.39
C VAL A 101 6.61 0.67 14.63
N GLU A 102 7.33 1.79 14.77
CA GLU A 102 7.15 2.67 15.91
C GLU A 102 5.79 3.36 15.93
N GLN A 103 5.18 3.57 14.77
CA GLN A 103 3.90 4.26 14.65
C GLN A 103 2.69 3.33 14.80
N LEU A 104 2.91 2.03 14.69
CA LEU A 104 1.80 1.07 14.77
C LEU A 104 1.40 0.78 16.20
N ASP A 105 0.17 0.32 16.38
CA ASP A 105 -0.30 -0.14 17.68
C ASP A 105 0.47 -1.36 18.11
N PHE A 106 0.46 -1.64 19.42
CA PHE A 106 1.20 -2.75 19.98
C PHE A 106 0.88 -4.09 19.30
N ASP A 107 -0.40 -4.34 19.10
CA ASP A 107 -0.81 -5.61 18.49
C ASP A 107 -0.31 -5.72 17.07
N ASP A 108 -0.37 -4.63 16.31
CA ASP A 108 0.13 -4.61 14.95
C ASP A 108 1.63 -4.85 14.92
N LYS A 109 2.35 -4.27 15.88
CA LYS A 109 3.80 -4.48 15.97
C LYS A 109 4.15 -5.94 16.21
N ILE A 110 3.37 -6.61 17.05
CA ILE A 110 3.61 -8.02 17.35
C ILE A 110 3.42 -8.86 16.10
N ASP A 111 2.33 -8.62 15.37
CA ASP A 111 2.04 -9.37 14.16
C ASP A 111 3.15 -9.19 13.11
N ILE A 112 3.60 -7.96 12.94
CA ILE A 112 4.65 -7.66 11.97
C ILE A 112 5.95 -8.34 12.37
N LEU A 113 6.33 -8.27 13.64
CA LEU A 113 7.59 -8.86 14.11
C LEU A 113 7.60 -10.37 13.94
N GLU A 114 6.46 -11.02 14.06
CA GLU A 114 6.36 -12.46 13.85
C GLU A 114 6.57 -12.84 12.38
N GLU A 115 6.21 -11.94 11.47
CA GLU A 115 6.28 -12.20 10.03
C GLU A 115 7.61 -11.79 9.42
N LEU A 116 8.37 -10.93 10.09
CA LEU A 116 9.60 -10.40 9.52
C LEU A 116 10.73 -11.43 9.50
N PRO A 117 11.58 -11.39 8.47
CA PRO A 117 12.80 -12.18 8.48
C PRO A 117 13.67 -11.81 9.69
N ALA A 118 14.40 -12.78 10.22
CA ALA A 118 15.19 -12.57 11.43
C ALA A 118 16.19 -11.43 11.30
N ASN A 119 16.78 -11.24 10.14
CA ASN A 119 17.78 -10.20 9.92
C ASN A 119 17.21 -8.78 9.94
N LEU A 120 15.90 -8.63 9.92
CA LEU A 120 15.25 -7.32 9.98
C LEU A 120 14.76 -6.99 11.38
N VAL A 121 14.77 -7.95 12.29
CA VAL A 121 14.24 -7.78 13.64
C VAL A 121 15.30 -7.31 14.61
N ASP A 122 16.54 -7.55 14.32
CA ASP A 122 17.68 -7.23 15.20
C ASP A 122 17.89 -5.74 15.45
#